data_e37e1fd28551e90ecfb0d44b009e5691
#
_entry.id   e37e1fd28551e90ecfb0d44b009e5691
#
_cell.length_a   1.000
_cell.length_b   1.000
_cell.length_c   1.000
_cell.angle_alpha   90.00
_cell.angle_beta   90.00
_cell.angle_gamma   90.00
#
_symmetry.space_group_name_H-M   'P 1'
#
loop_
_entity.id
_entity.type
_entity.pdbx_description
1 polymer ?
#
loop_
_entity_poly.entity_id
_entity_poly.type
_entity_poly.pdbx_seq_one_letter_code
_entity_poly.pdbx_strand_id
1 'polypeptide(L)'
;MPPIYLASASPRRSALLQQIAIPHQVCVPDVDESRLAGESPAEYVVRLARAKAQRVWQHLPPDQRRPVLAADTTVSLGNDIFGKPQHRSEAVAMLQRLSGVTHQVFTGVAVYHAGGLEHALSVSEVTMRQLSLAECEAYWHSGEPQDKAGGYAVQGLAAAFIREIKGSYSGVMGLPLYETSQLLTALGWSLGQAADDSDKLVVKGEFCV
;
A
#
# COMPACT_ATOMS: atom_id res chain seq x y z
N MET A 1 -2.82 7.78 -22.69
CA MET A 1 -1.58 7.00 -22.49
C MET A 1 -1.94 5.55 -22.20
N PRO A 2 -1.14 4.56 -22.58
CA PRO A 2 -1.44 3.16 -22.27
C PRO A 2 -1.46 2.94 -20.74
N PRO A 3 -2.25 1.97 -20.23
CA PRO A 3 -2.32 1.71 -18.79
C PRO A 3 -0.95 1.28 -18.24
N ILE A 4 -0.62 1.70 -17.01
CA ILE A 4 0.55 1.19 -16.27
C ILE A 4 0.24 -0.19 -15.69
N TYR A 5 1.26 -0.93 -15.22
CA TYR A 5 1.03 -2.11 -14.38
C TYR A 5 1.01 -1.72 -12.90
N LEU A 6 0.08 -2.28 -12.13
CA LEU A 6 0.05 -2.19 -10.67
C LEU A 6 0.50 -3.54 -10.10
N ALA A 7 1.71 -3.58 -9.55
CA ALA A 7 2.29 -4.77 -8.94
C ALA A 7 1.75 -4.97 -7.50
N SER A 8 0.46 -5.28 -7.37
CA SER A 8 -0.20 -5.43 -6.06
C SER A 8 -1.53 -6.18 -6.16
N ALA A 9 -1.79 -7.06 -5.18
CA ALA A 9 -3.10 -7.70 -4.99
C ALA A 9 -4.09 -6.80 -4.22
N SER A 10 -3.66 -5.64 -3.69
CA SER A 10 -4.50 -4.79 -2.84
C SER A 10 -5.56 -4.04 -3.65
N PRO A 11 -6.87 -4.30 -3.43
CA PRO A 11 -7.93 -3.56 -4.10
C PRO A 11 -7.95 -2.07 -3.71
N ARG A 12 -7.44 -1.72 -2.52
CA ARG A 12 -7.34 -0.34 -2.06
C ARG A 12 -6.38 0.48 -2.91
N ARG A 13 -5.22 -0.09 -3.28
CA ARG A 13 -4.25 0.58 -4.18
C ARG A 13 -4.82 0.81 -5.57
N SER A 14 -5.56 -0.17 -6.09
CA SER A 14 -6.28 -0.01 -7.35
C SER A 14 -7.33 1.12 -7.27
N ALA A 15 -8.13 1.16 -6.21
CA ALA A 15 -9.13 2.22 -5.99
C ALA A 15 -8.47 3.62 -5.88
N LEU A 16 -7.31 3.72 -5.21
CA LEU A 16 -6.56 4.97 -5.12
C LEU A 16 -6.00 5.44 -6.46
N LEU A 17 -5.53 4.53 -7.33
CA LEU A 17 -5.15 4.90 -8.71
C LEU A 17 -6.34 5.35 -9.55
N GLN A 18 -7.49 4.69 -9.38
CA GLN A 18 -8.75 5.11 -10.03
C GLN A 18 -9.17 6.51 -9.59
N GLN A 19 -9.02 6.83 -8.30
CA GLN A 19 -9.35 8.15 -7.75
C GLN A 19 -8.59 9.29 -8.45
N ILE A 20 -7.36 9.04 -8.90
CA ILE A 20 -6.54 10.01 -9.64
C ILE A 20 -6.55 9.76 -11.16
N ALA A 21 -7.50 8.96 -11.64
CA ALA A 21 -7.72 8.65 -13.04
C ALA A 21 -6.48 8.06 -13.77
N ILE A 22 -5.67 7.23 -13.08
CA ILE A 22 -4.55 6.50 -13.67
C ILE A 22 -5.01 5.12 -14.15
N PRO A 23 -5.10 4.89 -15.48
CA PRO A 23 -5.42 3.57 -16.03
C PRO A 23 -4.35 2.56 -15.66
N HIS A 24 -4.74 1.39 -15.16
CA HIS A 24 -3.77 0.38 -14.74
C HIS A 24 -4.28 -1.05 -14.93
N GLN A 25 -3.33 -1.95 -15.12
CA GLN A 25 -3.53 -3.40 -15.16
C GLN A 25 -2.91 -4.02 -13.90
N VAL A 26 -3.70 -4.79 -13.15
CA VAL A 26 -3.21 -5.46 -11.94
C VAL A 26 -2.36 -6.67 -12.33
N CYS A 27 -1.16 -6.76 -11.76
CA CYS A 27 -0.26 -7.91 -11.86
C CYS A 27 0.32 -8.20 -10.48
N VAL A 28 0.01 -9.36 -9.90
CA VAL A 28 0.43 -9.71 -8.54
C VAL A 28 1.81 -10.37 -8.55
N PRO A 29 2.84 -9.74 -7.98
CA PRO A 29 4.17 -10.35 -7.92
C PRO A 29 4.27 -11.35 -6.77
N ASP A 30 5.03 -12.41 -6.99
CA ASP A 30 5.53 -13.29 -5.93
C ASP A 30 6.94 -12.84 -5.52
N VAL A 31 7.06 -12.30 -4.29
CA VAL A 31 8.32 -11.85 -3.69
C VAL A 31 8.41 -12.28 -2.24
N ASP A 32 9.62 -12.56 -1.76
CA ASP A 32 9.85 -12.80 -0.34
C ASP A 32 9.71 -11.50 0.45
N GLU A 33 8.68 -11.44 1.29
CA GLU A 33 8.37 -10.30 2.15
C GLU A 33 9.02 -10.42 3.55
N SER A 34 9.90 -11.38 3.79
CA SER A 34 10.60 -11.54 5.06
C SER A 34 11.45 -10.32 5.40
N ARG A 35 11.41 -9.87 6.67
CA ARG A 35 12.22 -8.76 7.15
C ARG A 35 13.68 -9.19 7.28
N LEU A 36 14.60 -8.36 6.82
CA LEU A 36 16.03 -8.59 7.00
C LEU A 36 16.48 -8.19 8.42
N ALA A 37 17.55 -8.82 8.91
CA ALA A 37 18.09 -8.49 10.21
C ALA A 37 18.56 -7.03 10.26
N GLY A 38 18.11 -6.28 11.26
CA GLY A 38 18.46 -4.87 11.45
C GLY A 38 17.74 -3.89 10.54
N GLU A 39 16.88 -4.36 9.64
CA GLU A 39 16.16 -3.49 8.69
C GLU A 39 15.14 -2.61 9.41
N SER A 40 15.20 -1.30 9.19
CA SER A 40 14.20 -0.35 9.71
C SER A 40 12.87 -0.47 8.97
N PRO A 41 11.74 0.02 9.55
CA PRO A 41 10.45 0.05 8.84
C PRO A 41 10.50 0.78 7.49
N ALA A 42 11.27 1.86 7.40
CA ALA A 42 11.44 2.64 6.18
C ALA A 42 12.18 1.86 5.08
N GLU A 43 13.30 1.22 5.44
CA GLU A 43 14.07 0.37 4.52
C GLU A 43 13.25 -0.82 4.03
N TYR A 44 12.51 -1.46 4.95
CA TYR A 44 11.66 -2.62 4.67
C TYR A 44 10.63 -2.32 3.58
N VAL A 45 9.81 -1.27 3.74
CA VAL A 45 8.75 -0.96 2.76
C VAL A 45 9.31 -0.48 1.42
N VAL A 46 10.42 0.26 1.42
CA VAL A 46 11.08 0.70 0.18
C VAL A 46 11.69 -0.48 -0.56
N ARG A 47 12.38 -1.39 0.13
CA ARG A 47 12.94 -2.60 -0.47
C ARG A 47 11.84 -3.46 -1.10
N LEU A 48 10.73 -3.70 -0.39
CA LEU A 48 9.63 -4.51 -0.90
C LEU A 48 8.91 -3.84 -2.08
N ALA A 49 8.66 -2.53 -2.04
CA ALA A 49 8.08 -1.81 -3.16
C ALA A 49 8.97 -1.95 -4.42
N ARG A 50 10.28 -1.77 -4.27
CA ARG A 50 11.25 -1.91 -5.37
C ARG A 50 11.28 -3.34 -5.90
N ALA A 51 11.35 -4.35 -5.02
CA ALA A 51 11.38 -5.76 -5.40
C ALA A 51 10.11 -6.17 -6.17
N LYS A 52 8.93 -5.72 -5.71
CA LYS A 52 7.65 -5.95 -6.38
C LYS A 52 7.61 -5.34 -7.79
N ALA A 53 8.02 -4.08 -7.93
CA ALA A 53 8.05 -3.41 -9.23
C ALA A 53 9.03 -4.09 -10.19
N GLN A 54 10.24 -4.41 -9.71
CA GLN A 54 11.27 -5.07 -10.50
C GLN A 54 10.84 -6.49 -10.93
N ARG A 55 10.21 -7.25 -10.03
CA ARG A 55 9.74 -8.62 -10.31
C ARG A 55 8.77 -8.64 -11.49
N VAL A 56 7.75 -7.77 -11.47
CA VAL A 56 6.79 -7.68 -12.58
C VAL A 56 7.50 -7.22 -13.86
N TRP A 57 8.31 -6.16 -13.80
CA TRP A 57 9.01 -5.66 -14.97
C TRP A 57 9.87 -6.71 -15.70
N GLN A 58 10.58 -7.55 -14.93
CA GLN A 58 11.44 -8.59 -15.46
C GLN A 58 10.67 -9.70 -16.19
N HIS A 59 9.40 -9.95 -15.81
CA HIS A 59 8.56 -10.98 -16.41
C HIS A 59 7.72 -10.49 -17.59
N LEU A 60 7.63 -9.17 -17.79
CA LEU A 60 6.95 -8.61 -18.94
C LEU A 60 7.76 -8.84 -20.22
N PRO A 61 7.11 -9.32 -21.30
CA PRO A 61 7.70 -9.36 -22.64
C PRO A 61 8.20 -7.95 -23.02
N PRO A 62 9.33 -7.81 -23.72
CA PRO A 62 9.91 -6.51 -24.07
C PRO A 62 8.95 -5.56 -24.79
N ASP A 63 8.10 -6.07 -25.67
CA ASP A 63 7.10 -5.33 -26.44
C ASP A 63 5.88 -4.88 -25.59
N GLN A 64 5.67 -5.49 -24.41
CA GLN A 64 4.60 -5.15 -23.48
C GLN A 64 5.06 -4.30 -22.30
N ARG A 65 6.34 -3.96 -22.23
CA ARG A 65 6.90 -3.20 -21.11
C ARG A 65 6.34 -1.78 -21.05
N ARG A 66 5.71 -1.46 -19.94
CA ARG A 66 5.16 -0.17 -19.55
C ARG A 66 5.52 0.06 -18.09
N PRO A 67 5.45 1.30 -17.58
CA PRO A 67 5.77 1.57 -16.17
C PRO A 67 5.03 0.62 -15.23
N VAL A 68 5.75 0.07 -14.25
CA VAL A 68 5.25 -0.83 -13.21
C VAL A 68 5.30 -0.09 -11.88
N LEU A 69 4.14 0.22 -11.32
CA LEU A 69 3.98 0.81 -10.00
C LEU A 69 3.81 -0.30 -8.97
N ALA A 70 4.54 -0.20 -7.87
CA ALA A 70 4.37 -1.03 -6.69
C ALA A 70 4.38 -0.20 -5.42
N ALA A 71 3.78 -0.69 -4.36
CA ALA A 71 3.89 -0.11 -3.03
C ALA A 71 3.93 -1.21 -1.97
N ASP A 72 4.52 -0.87 -0.83
CA ASP A 72 4.46 -1.70 0.37
C ASP A 72 4.17 -0.83 1.59
N THR A 73 3.45 -1.37 2.58
CA THR A 73 2.97 -0.60 3.73
C THR A 73 3.13 -1.40 5.00
N THR A 74 3.69 -0.77 6.02
CA THR A 74 3.77 -1.36 7.36
C THR A 74 3.39 -0.37 8.44
N VAL A 75 2.87 -0.90 9.54
CA VAL A 75 2.58 -0.16 10.78
C VAL A 75 3.73 -0.41 11.76
N SER A 76 4.17 0.62 12.47
CA SER A 76 5.27 0.51 13.44
C SER A 76 4.98 1.26 14.72
N LEU A 77 5.32 0.67 15.85
CA LEU A 77 5.36 1.34 17.15
C LEU A 77 6.80 1.22 17.70
N GLY A 78 7.53 2.32 17.63
CA GLY A 78 8.98 2.28 17.79
C GLY A 78 9.63 1.44 16.69
N ASN A 79 10.42 0.46 17.06
CA ASN A 79 11.09 -0.47 16.13
C ASN A 79 10.27 -1.73 15.81
N ASP A 80 9.13 -1.92 16.48
CA ASP A 80 8.28 -3.08 16.26
C ASP A 80 7.40 -2.87 15.03
N ILE A 81 7.51 -3.77 14.07
CA ILE A 81 6.70 -3.80 12.85
C ILE A 81 5.50 -4.72 13.09
N PHE A 82 4.31 -4.20 12.75
CA PHE A 82 3.06 -4.94 12.79
C PHE A 82 2.68 -5.38 11.38
N GLY A 83 2.80 -6.67 11.13
CA GLY A 83 2.33 -7.31 9.90
C GLY A 83 0.80 -7.47 9.85
N LYS A 84 0.36 -8.36 8.98
CA LYS A 84 -1.05 -8.77 8.90
C LYS A 84 -1.34 -9.82 9.97
N PRO A 85 -2.37 -9.67 10.80
CA PRO A 85 -2.70 -10.66 11.81
C PRO A 85 -3.14 -11.98 11.15
N GLN A 86 -2.61 -13.09 11.67
CA GLN A 86 -2.92 -14.42 11.17
C GLN A 86 -4.20 -15.00 11.83
N HIS A 87 -4.52 -14.54 13.03
CA HIS A 87 -5.66 -15.02 13.81
C HIS A 87 -6.16 -13.97 14.81
N ARG A 88 -7.33 -14.23 15.43
CA ARG A 88 -8.00 -13.30 16.34
C ARG A 88 -7.12 -12.79 17.47
N SER A 89 -6.43 -13.67 18.18
CA SER A 89 -5.62 -13.26 19.34
C SER A 89 -4.49 -12.32 18.95
N GLU A 90 -3.87 -12.50 17.79
CA GLU A 90 -2.85 -11.59 17.26
C GLU A 90 -3.45 -10.23 16.88
N ALA A 91 -4.58 -10.20 16.19
CA ALA A 91 -5.26 -8.96 15.83
C ALA A 91 -5.67 -8.14 17.06
N VAL A 92 -6.25 -8.81 18.07
CA VAL A 92 -6.62 -8.17 19.34
C VAL A 92 -5.38 -7.63 20.06
N ALA A 93 -4.31 -8.41 20.14
CA ALA A 93 -3.05 -7.96 20.76
C ALA A 93 -2.43 -6.76 20.03
N MET A 94 -2.46 -6.74 18.68
CA MET A 94 -2.02 -5.60 17.88
C MET A 94 -2.82 -4.34 18.22
N LEU A 95 -4.16 -4.43 18.20
CA LEU A 95 -5.05 -3.30 18.51
C LEU A 95 -4.88 -2.79 19.94
N GLN A 96 -4.71 -3.68 20.92
CA GLN A 96 -4.43 -3.29 22.30
C GLN A 96 -3.10 -2.53 22.42
N ARG A 97 -2.07 -2.93 21.68
CA ARG A 97 -0.78 -2.21 21.65
C ARG A 97 -0.89 -0.84 20.99
N LEU A 98 -1.76 -0.69 19.99
CA LEU A 98 -2.01 0.58 19.28
C LEU A 98 -3.04 1.48 19.98
N SER A 99 -3.76 0.94 20.97
CA SER A 99 -4.80 1.66 21.74
C SER A 99 -4.23 2.78 22.58
N GLY A 100 -4.75 4.00 22.40
CA GLY A 100 -4.37 5.19 23.15
C GLY A 100 -3.00 5.76 22.83
N VAL A 101 -2.31 5.25 21.81
CA VAL A 101 -0.96 5.72 21.43
C VAL A 101 -0.91 6.25 20.01
N THR A 102 0.16 7.01 19.73
CA THR A 102 0.53 7.42 18.38
C THR A 102 1.54 6.41 17.84
N HIS A 103 1.26 5.89 16.66
CA HIS A 103 2.13 4.97 15.93
C HIS A 103 2.42 5.50 14.53
N GLN A 104 3.37 4.92 13.84
CA GLN A 104 3.75 5.32 12.49
C GLN A 104 3.29 4.32 11.44
N VAL A 105 2.91 4.83 10.28
CA VAL A 105 2.63 4.06 9.08
C VAL A 105 3.62 4.48 8.02
N PHE A 106 4.39 3.51 7.54
CA PHE A 106 5.38 3.68 6.48
C PHE A 106 4.82 3.07 5.20
N THR A 107 4.85 3.83 4.10
CA THR A 107 4.50 3.31 2.79
C THR A 107 5.57 3.70 1.79
N GLY A 108 6.29 2.68 1.29
CA GLY A 108 7.17 2.80 0.15
C GLY A 108 6.39 2.68 -1.15
N VAL A 109 6.69 3.53 -2.12
CA VAL A 109 6.17 3.44 -3.50
C VAL A 109 7.34 3.42 -4.46
N ALA A 110 7.27 2.59 -5.50
CA ALA A 110 8.30 2.48 -6.51
C ALA A 110 7.69 2.36 -7.91
N VAL A 111 8.34 2.94 -8.90
CA VAL A 111 8.00 2.80 -10.31
C VAL A 111 9.22 2.29 -11.06
N TYR A 112 9.08 1.13 -11.72
CA TYR A 112 10.09 0.62 -12.64
C TYR A 112 9.69 0.95 -14.08
N HIS A 113 10.61 1.49 -14.87
CA HIS A 113 10.40 1.89 -16.26
C HIS A 113 11.66 1.70 -17.10
N ALA A 114 11.62 2.02 -18.39
CA ALA A 114 12.77 1.81 -19.30
C ALA A 114 14.04 2.60 -18.89
N GLY A 115 13.88 3.73 -18.19
CA GLY A 115 15.00 4.55 -17.68
C GLY A 115 15.55 4.08 -16.33
N GLY A 116 14.91 3.10 -15.68
CA GLY A 116 15.37 2.61 -14.37
C GLY A 116 14.24 2.49 -13.34
N LEU A 117 14.62 2.58 -12.07
CA LEU A 117 13.71 2.43 -10.94
C LEU A 117 13.77 3.67 -10.03
N GLU A 118 12.64 4.34 -9.92
CA GLU A 118 12.43 5.46 -9.02
C GLU A 118 11.58 5.03 -7.82
N HIS A 119 11.75 5.69 -6.68
CA HIS A 119 10.96 5.39 -5.49
C HIS A 119 10.81 6.61 -4.59
N ALA A 120 9.80 6.55 -3.72
CA ALA A 120 9.56 7.51 -2.65
C ALA A 120 9.07 6.79 -1.39
N LEU A 121 9.18 7.47 -0.26
CA LEU A 121 8.71 7.01 1.05
C LEU A 121 7.74 8.03 1.62
N SER A 122 6.59 7.56 2.09
CA SER A 122 5.64 8.35 2.86
C SER A 122 5.58 7.82 4.28
N VAL A 123 5.68 8.72 5.27
CA VAL A 123 5.59 8.40 6.69
C VAL A 123 4.45 9.23 7.28
N SER A 124 3.53 8.56 7.97
CA SER A 124 2.39 9.20 8.62
C SER A 124 2.28 8.74 10.08
N GLU A 125 1.88 9.66 10.94
CA GLU A 125 1.53 9.35 12.32
C GLU A 125 0.01 9.17 12.44
N VAL A 126 -0.39 8.10 13.14
CA VAL A 126 -1.79 7.81 13.44
C VAL A 126 -1.95 7.69 14.95
N THR A 127 -2.84 8.50 15.52
CA THR A 127 -3.16 8.47 16.95
C THR A 127 -4.52 7.81 17.15
N MET A 128 -4.54 6.70 17.87
CA MET A 128 -5.79 6.03 18.27
C MET A 128 -6.28 6.52 19.63
N ARG A 129 -7.61 6.54 19.80
CA ARG A 129 -8.20 6.66 21.13
C ARG A 129 -7.98 5.38 21.95
N GLN A 130 -8.23 5.44 23.24
CA GLN A 130 -8.25 4.24 24.07
C GLN A 130 -9.35 3.28 23.60
N LEU A 131 -9.01 2.00 23.44
CA LEU A 131 -9.89 0.91 23.07
C LEU A 131 -10.02 -0.08 24.23
N SER A 132 -11.24 -0.52 24.50
CA SER A 132 -11.48 -1.63 25.41
C SER A 132 -11.20 -2.97 24.70
N LEU A 133 -10.97 -4.03 25.50
CA LEU A 133 -10.82 -5.39 24.94
C LEU A 133 -12.05 -5.80 24.14
N ALA A 134 -13.25 -5.48 24.63
CA ALA A 134 -14.51 -5.81 23.94
C ALA A 134 -14.61 -5.13 22.56
N GLU A 135 -14.15 -3.88 22.43
CA GLU A 135 -14.11 -3.20 21.12
C GLU A 135 -13.12 -3.86 20.18
N CYS A 136 -11.92 -4.23 20.65
CA CYS A 136 -10.93 -4.94 19.82
C CYS A 136 -11.48 -6.29 19.32
N GLU A 137 -12.19 -7.03 20.19
CA GLU A 137 -12.81 -8.28 19.85
C GLU A 137 -13.97 -8.12 18.86
N ALA A 138 -14.85 -7.15 19.09
CA ALA A 138 -15.96 -6.82 18.19
C ALA A 138 -15.44 -6.41 16.81
N TYR A 139 -14.36 -5.64 16.76
CA TYR A 139 -13.74 -5.23 15.50
C TYR A 139 -13.15 -6.40 14.71
N TRP A 140 -12.56 -7.40 15.39
CA TRP A 140 -12.12 -8.63 14.70
C TRP A 140 -13.28 -9.35 14.00
N HIS A 141 -14.44 -9.44 14.65
CA HIS A 141 -15.62 -10.12 14.10
C HIS A 141 -16.22 -9.42 12.87
N SER A 142 -15.86 -8.15 12.63
CA SER A 142 -16.26 -7.47 11.39
C SER A 142 -15.56 -8.02 10.13
N GLY A 143 -14.48 -8.79 10.29
CA GLY A 143 -13.62 -9.27 9.20
C GLY A 143 -12.67 -8.22 8.64
N GLU A 144 -12.82 -6.95 9.03
CA GLU A 144 -12.00 -5.84 8.50
C GLU A 144 -10.50 -5.95 8.85
N PRO A 145 -10.06 -6.44 10.02
CA PRO A 145 -8.64 -6.55 10.37
C PRO A 145 -7.81 -7.49 9.49
N GLN A 146 -8.46 -8.47 8.91
CA GLN A 146 -7.81 -9.58 8.23
C GLN A 146 -6.89 -9.16 7.13
N ASP A 147 -6.16 -9.04 6.48
CA ASP A 147 -5.36 -8.58 5.33
C ASP A 147 -4.72 -7.19 5.48
N LYS A 148 -4.68 -6.62 6.71
CA LYS A 148 -4.17 -5.26 6.93
C LYS A 148 -3.01 -5.23 7.92
N ALA A 149 -1.94 -4.51 7.55
CA ALA A 149 -0.84 -4.24 8.47
C ALA A 149 -1.37 -3.53 9.74
N GLY A 150 -0.96 -4.00 10.92
CA GLY A 150 -1.45 -3.49 12.19
C GLY A 150 -2.90 -3.87 12.52
N GLY A 151 -3.57 -4.66 11.67
CA GLY A 151 -4.91 -5.17 11.90
C GLY A 151 -6.01 -4.11 11.89
N TYR A 152 -5.88 -3.00 11.12
CA TYR A 152 -6.94 -1.99 11.01
C TYR A 152 -6.98 -1.31 9.64
N ALA A 153 -8.15 -0.72 9.31
CA ALA A 153 -8.38 0.02 8.07
C ALA A 153 -8.84 1.45 8.34
N VAL A 154 -8.00 2.43 7.96
CA VAL A 154 -8.29 3.86 8.17
C VAL A 154 -9.58 4.34 7.50
N GLN A 155 -9.99 3.70 6.40
CA GLN A 155 -11.18 4.04 5.63
C GLN A 155 -12.42 3.21 6.02
N GLY A 156 -12.30 2.32 6.99
CA GLY A 156 -13.38 1.44 7.44
C GLY A 156 -13.89 1.77 8.84
N LEU A 157 -14.34 0.76 9.57
CA LEU A 157 -14.86 0.89 10.94
C LEU A 157 -13.81 1.44 11.91
N ALA A 158 -12.50 1.12 11.68
CA ALA A 158 -11.44 1.65 12.52
C ALA A 158 -11.27 3.18 12.41
N ALA A 159 -11.88 3.85 11.44
CA ALA A 159 -11.92 5.31 11.41
C ALA A 159 -12.48 5.89 12.72
N ALA A 160 -13.43 5.20 13.38
CA ALA A 160 -13.98 5.60 14.68
C ALA A 160 -12.99 5.43 15.85
N PHE A 161 -11.88 4.74 15.66
CA PHE A 161 -10.81 4.56 16.64
C PHE A 161 -9.72 5.61 16.51
N ILE A 162 -9.59 6.23 15.32
CA ILE A 162 -8.53 7.17 14.97
C ILE A 162 -8.95 8.58 15.36
N ARG A 163 -8.16 9.20 16.25
CA ARG A 163 -8.35 10.57 16.69
C ARG A 163 -7.69 11.58 15.76
N GLU A 164 -6.52 11.23 15.24
CA GLU A 164 -5.71 12.14 14.43
C GLU A 164 -4.83 11.38 13.45
N ILE A 165 -4.62 11.97 12.28
CA ILE A 165 -3.61 11.54 11.30
C ILE A 165 -2.76 12.76 10.94
N LYS A 166 -1.43 12.64 11.08
CA LYS A 166 -0.46 13.62 10.57
C LYS A 166 0.31 13.01 9.42
N GLY A 167 0.12 13.54 8.21
CA GLY A 167 0.75 13.03 6.99
C GLY A 167 -0.25 12.64 5.91
N SER A 168 0.05 11.59 5.16
CA SER A 168 -0.73 11.15 4.00
C SER A 168 -1.82 10.15 4.36
N TYR A 169 -3.10 10.55 4.30
CA TYR A 169 -4.22 9.62 4.45
C TYR A 169 -4.17 8.47 3.42
N SER A 170 -3.90 8.79 2.15
CA SER A 170 -3.77 7.77 1.11
C SER A 170 -2.53 6.88 1.31
N GLY A 171 -1.47 7.42 1.92
CA GLY A 171 -0.31 6.63 2.37
C GLY A 171 -0.70 5.62 3.45
N VAL A 172 -1.50 6.02 4.45
CA VAL A 172 -2.04 5.10 5.47
C VAL A 172 -2.96 4.04 4.84
N MET A 173 -3.72 4.38 3.80
CA MET A 173 -4.51 3.41 3.03
C MET A 173 -3.65 2.42 2.22
N GLY A 174 -2.39 2.79 1.91
CA GLY A 174 -1.42 1.91 1.26
C GLY A 174 -0.87 2.35 -0.08
N LEU A 175 -1.21 3.56 -0.56
CA LEU A 175 -0.61 4.20 -1.74
C LEU A 175 -0.61 5.72 -1.57
N PRO A 176 0.55 6.33 -1.29
CA PRO A 176 0.63 7.78 -1.09
C PRO A 176 0.47 8.50 -2.43
N LEU A 177 -0.70 9.10 -2.66
CA LEU A 177 -1.08 9.66 -3.96
C LEU A 177 -0.22 10.85 -4.38
N TYR A 178 0.25 11.67 -3.43
CA TYR A 178 1.14 12.78 -3.73
C TYR A 178 2.46 12.27 -4.33
N GLU A 179 3.17 11.39 -3.63
CA GLU A 179 4.44 10.81 -4.07
C GLU A 179 4.26 9.98 -5.35
N THR A 180 3.16 9.22 -5.43
CA THR A 180 2.80 8.46 -6.63
C THR A 180 2.61 9.38 -7.84
N SER A 181 1.91 10.51 -7.66
CA SER A 181 1.70 11.48 -8.75
C SER A 181 3.01 12.12 -9.20
N GLN A 182 3.90 12.46 -8.27
CA GLN A 182 5.22 13.03 -8.62
C GLN A 182 6.04 12.06 -9.47
N LEU A 183 6.11 10.79 -9.07
CA LEU A 183 6.83 9.75 -9.81
C LEU A 183 6.24 9.55 -11.21
N LEU A 184 4.92 9.51 -11.35
CA LEU A 184 4.27 9.31 -12.64
C LEU A 184 4.35 10.55 -13.53
N THR A 185 4.26 11.76 -12.96
CA THR A 185 4.40 13.01 -13.72
C THR A 185 5.80 13.14 -14.31
N ALA A 186 6.85 12.75 -13.60
CA ALA A 186 8.22 12.70 -14.11
C ALA A 186 8.37 11.78 -15.34
N LEU A 187 7.45 10.81 -15.51
CA LEU A 187 7.38 9.90 -16.66
C LEU A 187 6.36 10.38 -17.73
N GLY A 188 5.87 11.61 -17.62
CA GLY A 188 4.95 12.23 -18.59
C GLY A 188 3.46 11.92 -18.37
N TRP A 189 3.09 11.29 -17.23
CA TRP A 189 1.69 11.05 -16.88
C TRP A 189 1.07 12.32 -16.27
N SER A 190 -0.08 12.76 -16.82
CA SER A 190 -0.82 13.92 -16.29
C SER A 190 -2.04 13.47 -15.50
N LEU A 191 -2.26 14.08 -14.33
CA LEU A 191 -3.46 13.85 -13.53
C LEU A 191 -4.70 14.37 -14.25
N GLY A 192 -5.80 13.64 -14.17
CA GLY A 192 -7.11 14.08 -14.69
C GLY A 192 -7.27 14.04 -16.20
N GLN A 193 -6.31 13.52 -16.96
CA GLN A 193 -6.58 13.13 -18.35
C GLN A 193 -7.44 11.87 -18.30
N ALA A 194 -8.74 12.03 -18.49
CA ALA A 194 -9.63 10.92 -18.71
C ALA A 194 -9.04 10.05 -19.83
N ALA A 195 -8.86 8.77 -19.57
CA ALA A 195 -8.67 7.82 -20.65
C ALA A 195 -9.83 8.00 -21.62
N ASP A 196 -9.55 8.07 -22.91
CA ASP A 196 -10.58 8.01 -23.94
C ASP A 196 -11.51 6.84 -23.59
N ASP A 197 -12.82 6.97 -23.72
CA ASP A 197 -13.87 6.05 -23.23
C ASP A 197 -13.70 4.56 -23.64
N SER A 198 -12.68 4.25 -24.42
CA SER A 198 -12.30 2.90 -24.87
C SER A 198 -11.42 2.10 -23.90
N ASP A 199 -10.71 2.74 -22.96
CA ASP A 199 -9.82 2.04 -22.01
C ASP A 199 -10.48 1.94 -20.64
N LYS A 200 -11.07 0.80 -20.31
CA LYS A 200 -11.53 0.48 -18.95
C LYS A 200 -10.37 0.71 -17.98
N LEU A 201 -10.58 1.55 -16.96
CA LEU A 201 -9.58 1.95 -15.95
C LEU A 201 -8.86 0.79 -15.24
N VAL A 202 -9.42 -0.42 -15.28
CA VAL A 202 -8.83 -1.63 -14.70
C VAL A 202 -8.98 -2.80 -15.65
N VAL A 203 -7.88 -3.41 -16.03
CA VAL A 203 -7.84 -4.69 -16.75
C VAL A 203 -7.25 -5.74 -15.82
N LYS A 204 -7.95 -6.85 -15.59
CA LYS A 204 -7.38 -8.03 -14.94
C LYS A 204 -6.52 -8.75 -15.99
N GLY A 205 -5.19 -8.73 -15.80
CA GLY A 205 -4.26 -9.41 -16.69
C GLY A 205 -4.17 -10.89 -16.38
N GLU A 206 -4.05 -11.71 -17.44
CA GLU A 206 -3.79 -13.16 -17.34
C GLU A 206 -2.32 -13.51 -17.01
N PHE A 207 -1.44 -12.51 -16.88
CA PHE A 207 -0.01 -12.69 -16.61
C PHE A 207 0.32 -12.23 -15.19
N CYS A 208 0.04 -13.10 -14.21
CA CYS A 208 0.60 -13.00 -12.87
C CYS A 208 1.77 -13.98 -12.73
N VAL A 209 2.89 -13.53 -12.18
CA VAL A 209 4.08 -14.32 -11.89
C VAL A 209 4.33 -14.33 -10.39
#